data_e07ec0ff9c5db6d7431dfb2fab6fc5ed
#
_entry.id   e07ec0ff9c5db6d7431dfb2fab6fc5ed
#
_cell.length_a   1.000
_cell.length_b   1.000
_cell.length_c   1.000
_cell.angle_alpha   90.00
_cell.angle_beta   90.00
_cell.angle_gamma   90.00
#
_symmetry.space_group_name_H-M   'P 1'
#
loop_
_entity.id
_entity.type
_entity.pdbx_description
1 polymer ?
#
loop_
_entity_poly.entity_id
_entity_poly.type
_entity_poly.pdbx_seq_one_letter_code
_entity_poly.pdbx_strand_id
1 'polypeptide(L)'
;ILPDAFHVGVHGEFIVDVACSLAFNLRSRHLVMVENRGAITNLPYDAVVEVPAYITSEGPEPVRVGQVPLFHQTLLQQQLASEQLLVEATIEGSYEKALQAFTLNRTVPTMEHAKAILDEMIEANREYWPALQKAWQNGEAVKK
;
A
#
# COMPACT_ATOMS: atom_id res chain seq x y z
N ILE A 1 -23.53 6.03 -34.43
CA ILE A 1 -24.12 5.72 -33.10
C ILE A 1 -23.40 4.49 -32.60
N LEU A 2 -22.50 4.66 -31.65
CA LEU A 2 -21.84 3.54 -30.98
C LEU A 2 -22.88 2.83 -30.10
N PRO A 3 -22.93 1.50 -30.10
CA PRO A 3 -23.89 0.77 -29.29
C PRO A 3 -23.68 0.99 -27.82
N ASP A 4 -24.72 0.90 -26.98
CA ASP A 4 -24.73 1.03 -25.50
C ASP A 4 -23.73 0.12 -24.77
N ALA A 5 -22.97 -0.71 -25.47
CA ALA A 5 -21.90 -1.56 -24.95
C ALA A 5 -20.65 -0.80 -24.48
N PHE A 6 -20.48 0.47 -24.83
CA PHE A 6 -19.34 1.32 -24.42
C PHE A 6 -19.74 2.33 -23.34
N HIS A 7 -20.35 1.86 -22.28
CA HIS A 7 -20.53 2.69 -21.09
C HIS A 7 -19.18 2.82 -20.38
N VAL A 8 -18.56 3.99 -20.49
CA VAL A 8 -17.35 4.32 -19.73
C VAL A 8 -17.80 4.51 -18.27
N GLY A 9 -17.42 3.57 -17.41
CA GLY A 9 -17.70 3.69 -15.97
C GLY A 9 -16.95 4.87 -15.33
N VAL A 10 -17.37 5.26 -14.13
CA VAL A 10 -16.79 6.37 -13.34
C VAL A 10 -15.25 6.31 -13.23
N HIS A 11 -14.69 5.10 -13.17
CA HIS A 11 -13.23 4.91 -13.15
C HIS A 11 -12.56 5.32 -14.47
N GLY A 12 -13.20 5.04 -15.61
CA GLY A 12 -12.67 5.45 -16.91
C GLY A 12 -12.69 6.97 -17.09
N GLU A 13 -13.75 7.63 -16.64
CA GLU A 13 -13.84 9.10 -16.63
C GLU A 13 -12.73 9.70 -15.78
N PHE A 14 -12.52 9.19 -14.56
CA PHE A 14 -11.45 9.63 -13.66
C PHE A 14 -10.06 9.51 -14.31
N ILE A 15 -9.76 8.40 -14.96
CA ILE A 15 -8.47 8.19 -15.63
C ILE A 15 -8.27 9.20 -16.75
N VAL A 16 -9.30 9.43 -17.58
CA VAL A 16 -9.25 10.40 -18.67
C VAL A 16 -9.08 11.83 -18.14
N ASP A 17 -9.81 12.20 -17.08
CA ASP A 17 -9.72 13.54 -16.49
C ASP A 17 -8.32 13.82 -15.94
N VAL A 18 -7.72 12.85 -15.23
CA VAL A 18 -6.35 12.95 -14.74
C VAL A 18 -5.36 13.07 -15.92
N ALA A 19 -5.52 12.25 -16.96
CA ALA A 19 -4.66 12.30 -18.15
C ALA A 19 -4.78 13.65 -18.88
N CYS A 20 -5.98 14.17 -19.05
CA CYS A 20 -6.21 15.49 -19.63
C CYS A 20 -5.59 16.62 -18.78
N SER A 21 -5.70 16.50 -17.45
CA SER A 21 -5.11 17.48 -16.54
C SER A 21 -3.59 17.51 -16.65
N LEU A 22 -2.94 16.35 -16.73
CA LEU A 22 -1.51 16.23 -17.00
C LEU A 22 -1.12 16.80 -18.37
N ALA A 23 -1.84 16.40 -19.42
CA ALA A 23 -1.49 16.76 -20.79
C ALA A 23 -1.70 18.26 -21.10
N PHE A 24 -2.74 18.86 -20.53
CA PHE A 24 -3.15 20.24 -20.83
C PHE A 24 -2.97 21.22 -19.68
N ASN A 25 -2.34 20.80 -18.60
CA ASN A 25 -2.12 21.60 -17.38
C ASN A 25 -3.41 22.24 -16.82
N LEU A 26 -4.48 21.47 -16.76
CA LEU A 26 -5.80 22.00 -16.36
C LEU A 26 -5.88 22.33 -14.87
N ARG A 27 -4.95 21.84 -14.05
CA ARG A 27 -4.91 22.02 -12.59
C ARG A 27 -6.20 21.55 -11.92
N SER A 28 -6.81 20.50 -12.45
CA SER A 28 -8.01 19.90 -11.84
C SER A 28 -7.63 19.22 -10.53
N ARG A 29 -8.56 19.24 -9.57
CA ARG A 29 -8.35 18.62 -8.25
C ARG A 29 -8.89 17.20 -8.23
N HIS A 30 -8.02 16.25 -7.90
CA HIS A 30 -8.35 14.84 -7.76
C HIS A 30 -7.85 14.29 -6.42
N LEU A 31 -8.46 13.19 -5.95
CA LEU A 31 -7.94 12.41 -4.85
C LEU A 31 -6.97 11.38 -5.43
N VAL A 32 -5.70 11.44 -5.06
CA VAL A 32 -4.65 10.60 -5.63
C VAL A 32 -3.66 10.14 -4.56
N MET A 33 -3.01 9.02 -4.83
CA MET A 33 -1.94 8.50 -3.99
C MET A 33 -0.62 9.18 -4.36
N VAL A 34 0.02 9.77 -3.35
CA VAL A 34 1.28 10.51 -3.50
C VAL A 34 2.16 10.32 -2.27
N GLU A 35 3.45 10.60 -2.40
CA GLU A 35 4.34 10.75 -1.26
C GLU A 35 3.83 11.90 -0.36
N ASN A 36 3.77 11.67 0.95
CA ASN A 36 3.16 12.59 1.92
C ASN A 36 3.78 14.00 1.88
N ARG A 37 5.10 14.11 1.91
CA ARG A 37 5.83 15.39 1.90
C ARG A 37 5.25 16.46 2.83
N GLY A 38 4.63 16.01 3.93
CA GLY A 38 3.98 16.88 4.91
C GLY A 38 2.56 17.31 4.55
N ALA A 39 1.90 16.71 3.57
CA ALA A 39 0.47 16.92 3.29
C ALA A 39 -0.37 16.53 4.53
N ILE A 40 -0.07 15.39 5.16
CA ILE A 40 -0.56 15.01 6.48
C ILE A 40 0.60 15.16 7.46
N THR A 41 0.51 16.15 8.35
CA THR A 41 1.68 16.62 9.14
C THR A 41 2.10 15.69 10.27
N ASN A 42 1.24 14.78 10.69
CA ASN A 42 1.52 13.78 11.73
C ASN A 42 1.68 12.35 11.21
N LEU A 43 2.00 12.20 9.92
CA LEU A 43 2.48 10.95 9.32
C LEU A 43 3.91 11.11 8.82
N PRO A 44 4.67 10.01 8.62
CA PRO A 44 6.02 10.05 8.07
C PRO A 44 6.07 10.79 6.73
N TYR A 45 7.17 11.51 6.49
CA TYR A 45 7.32 12.37 5.32
C TYR A 45 7.33 11.58 4.00
N ASP A 46 7.89 10.39 4.02
CA ASP A 46 8.04 9.44 2.91
C ASP A 46 6.88 8.45 2.78
N ALA A 47 5.87 8.53 3.66
CA ALA A 47 4.68 7.68 3.56
C ALA A 47 3.93 7.95 2.25
N VAL A 48 3.37 6.93 1.65
CA VAL A 48 2.40 7.07 0.55
C VAL A 48 1.02 7.29 1.15
N VAL A 49 0.38 8.39 0.78
CA VAL A 49 -0.93 8.80 1.31
C VAL A 49 -1.89 9.15 0.20
N GLU A 50 -3.18 8.93 0.42
CA GLU A 50 -4.23 9.38 -0.48
C GLU A 50 -4.76 10.73 0.01
N VAL A 51 -4.51 11.78 -0.78
CA VAL A 51 -4.90 13.15 -0.45
C VAL A 51 -5.39 13.89 -1.69
N PRO A 52 -6.22 14.96 -1.52
CA PRO A 52 -6.51 15.86 -2.63
C PRO A 52 -5.22 16.47 -3.17
N ALA A 53 -5.08 16.49 -4.49
CA ALA A 53 -3.98 17.13 -5.17
C ALA A 53 -4.47 17.88 -6.41
N TYR A 54 -3.80 18.96 -6.78
CA TYR A 54 -3.98 19.57 -8.08
C TYR A 54 -3.06 18.85 -9.08
N ILE A 55 -3.65 18.40 -10.19
CA ILE A 55 -2.91 17.71 -11.22
C ILE A 55 -2.43 18.73 -12.26
N THR A 56 -1.12 18.90 -12.36
CA THR A 56 -0.45 19.82 -13.30
C THR A 56 0.34 19.03 -14.32
N SER A 57 0.88 19.71 -15.34
CA SER A 57 1.80 19.09 -16.31
C SER A 57 3.08 18.53 -15.68
N GLU A 58 3.46 19.02 -14.49
CA GLU A 58 4.62 18.54 -13.73
C GLU A 58 4.28 17.36 -12.78
N GLY A 59 3.01 17.01 -12.70
CA GLY A 59 2.51 15.97 -11.82
C GLY A 59 1.58 16.47 -10.72
N PRO A 60 1.32 15.66 -9.68
CA PRO A 60 0.43 16.02 -8.59
C PRO A 60 1.08 17.00 -7.61
N GLU A 61 0.36 18.06 -7.27
CA GLU A 61 0.67 19.00 -6.21
C GLU A 61 -0.25 18.74 -5.02
N PRO A 62 0.20 18.01 -3.96
CA PRO A 62 -0.65 17.66 -2.83
C PRO A 62 -1.14 18.87 -2.05
N VAL A 63 -2.42 18.84 -1.68
CA VAL A 63 -3.00 19.86 -0.79
C VAL A 63 -2.64 19.49 0.66
N ARG A 64 -2.17 20.47 1.44
CA ARG A 64 -1.95 20.26 2.87
C ARG A 64 -3.28 20.10 3.60
N VAL A 65 -3.50 18.93 4.18
CA VAL A 65 -4.72 18.63 4.96
C VAL A 65 -4.51 18.79 6.47
N GLY A 66 -3.25 18.99 6.91
CA GLY A 66 -2.91 19.17 8.32
C GLY A 66 -2.80 17.85 9.09
N GLN A 67 -3.19 17.87 10.37
CA GLN A 67 -3.16 16.69 11.23
C GLN A 67 -4.43 15.86 11.09
N VAL A 68 -4.29 14.56 11.01
CA VAL A 68 -5.43 13.64 11.17
C VAL A 68 -5.63 13.32 12.66
N PRO A 69 -6.89 13.08 13.11
CA PRO A 69 -7.17 12.70 14.49
C PRO A 69 -6.43 11.44 14.91
N LEU A 70 -6.07 11.34 16.20
CA LEU A 70 -5.24 10.26 16.77
C LEU A 70 -5.72 8.86 16.36
N PHE A 71 -7.01 8.61 16.38
CA PHE A 71 -7.56 7.31 15.97
C PHE A 71 -7.16 6.95 14.52
N HIS A 72 -7.38 7.86 13.57
CA HIS A 72 -7.04 7.65 12.17
C HIS A 72 -5.52 7.57 11.96
N GLN A 73 -4.76 8.43 12.66
CA GLN A 73 -3.29 8.38 12.62
C GLN A 73 -2.76 6.99 13.01
N THR A 74 -3.27 6.43 14.12
CA THR A 74 -2.85 5.11 14.59
C THR A 74 -3.13 4.02 13.56
N LEU A 75 -4.32 4.05 12.94
CA LEU A 75 -4.69 3.08 11.91
C LEU A 75 -3.80 3.17 10.67
N LEU A 76 -3.53 4.39 10.21
CA LEU A 76 -2.66 4.64 9.04
C LEU A 76 -1.22 4.23 9.34
N GLN A 77 -0.69 4.55 10.52
CA GLN A 77 0.66 4.16 10.91
C GLN A 77 0.81 2.64 11.05
N GLN A 78 -0.19 1.95 11.60
CA GLN A 78 -0.18 0.49 11.68
C GLN A 78 -0.16 -0.15 10.30
N GLN A 79 -0.99 0.33 9.36
CA GLN A 79 -1.03 -0.15 7.99
C GLN A 79 0.32 0.10 7.29
N LEU A 80 0.85 1.32 7.40
CA LEU A 80 2.15 1.69 6.83
C LEU A 80 3.27 0.79 7.35
N ALA A 81 3.33 0.54 8.65
CA ALA A 81 4.33 -0.34 9.25
C ALA A 81 4.20 -1.79 8.73
N SER A 82 2.96 -2.30 8.60
CA SER A 82 2.70 -3.62 8.03
C SER A 82 3.22 -3.73 6.59
N GLU A 83 2.95 -2.74 5.75
CA GLU A 83 3.37 -2.72 4.35
C GLU A 83 4.89 -2.59 4.20
N GLN A 84 5.54 -1.70 4.97
CA GLN A 84 6.99 -1.54 4.96
C GLN A 84 7.71 -2.83 5.37
N LEU A 85 7.27 -3.45 6.47
CA LEU A 85 7.82 -4.72 6.94
C LEU A 85 7.67 -5.84 5.90
N LEU A 86 6.54 -5.87 5.17
CA LEU A 86 6.32 -6.88 4.13
C LEU A 86 7.26 -6.68 2.94
N VAL A 87 7.47 -5.44 2.51
CA VAL A 87 8.44 -5.11 1.45
C VAL A 87 9.85 -5.49 1.86
N GLU A 88 10.30 -5.07 3.06
CA GLU A 88 11.61 -5.42 3.60
C GLU A 88 11.77 -6.94 3.72
N ALA A 89 10.76 -7.64 4.25
CA ALA A 89 10.76 -9.09 4.37
C ALA A 89 10.98 -9.79 3.03
N THR A 90 10.34 -9.28 1.98
CA THR A 90 10.45 -9.84 0.63
C THR A 90 11.85 -9.61 0.04
N ILE A 91 12.41 -8.41 0.22
CA ILE A 91 13.75 -8.06 -0.29
C ILE A 91 14.85 -8.83 0.45
N GLU A 92 14.75 -8.91 1.78
CA GLU A 92 15.77 -9.53 2.64
C GLU A 92 15.59 -11.06 2.79
N GLY A 93 14.42 -11.59 2.42
CA GLY A 93 14.06 -12.99 2.69
C GLY A 93 13.83 -13.26 4.19
N SER A 94 13.32 -12.28 4.94
CA SER A 94 13.14 -12.36 6.39
C SER A 94 11.76 -12.87 6.76
N TYR A 95 11.67 -14.12 7.20
CA TYR A 95 10.43 -14.70 7.75
C TYR A 95 9.91 -13.93 8.97
N GLU A 96 10.81 -13.49 9.85
CA GLU A 96 10.44 -12.73 11.05
C GLU A 96 9.73 -11.42 10.72
N LYS A 97 10.29 -10.63 9.78
CA LYS A 97 9.65 -9.39 9.32
C LYS A 97 8.31 -9.66 8.63
N ALA A 98 8.21 -10.73 7.85
CA ALA A 98 6.95 -11.14 7.24
C ALA A 98 5.90 -11.48 8.31
N LEU A 99 6.27 -12.23 9.35
CA LEU A 99 5.36 -12.55 10.45
C LEU A 99 4.94 -11.31 11.24
N GLN A 100 5.85 -10.36 11.48
CA GLN A 100 5.53 -9.06 12.08
C GLN A 100 4.55 -8.27 11.23
N ALA A 101 4.77 -8.21 9.90
CA ALA A 101 3.87 -7.55 8.96
C ALA A 101 2.45 -8.13 9.02
N PHE A 102 2.33 -9.45 8.95
CA PHE A 102 1.03 -10.15 9.03
C PHE A 102 0.35 -9.96 10.40
N THR A 103 1.14 -9.93 11.49
CA THR A 103 0.62 -9.68 12.84
C THR A 103 0.05 -8.27 12.99
N LEU A 104 0.64 -7.28 12.31
CA LEU A 104 0.13 -5.90 12.30
C LEU A 104 -1.09 -5.72 11.40
N ASN A 105 -1.39 -6.66 10.51
CA ASN A 105 -2.54 -6.54 9.62
C ASN A 105 -3.85 -6.63 10.42
N ARG A 106 -4.70 -5.62 10.28
CA ARG A 106 -5.93 -5.46 11.07
C ARG A 106 -6.99 -6.54 10.82
N THR A 107 -6.90 -7.26 9.73
CA THR A 107 -7.81 -8.37 9.42
C THR A 107 -7.35 -9.70 10.05
N VAL A 108 -6.16 -9.72 10.64
CA VAL A 108 -5.58 -10.90 11.29
C VAL A 108 -5.75 -10.79 12.80
N PRO A 109 -6.54 -11.69 13.43
CA PRO A 109 -6.94 -11.52 14.83
C PRO A 109 -5.84 -11.84 15.85
N THR A 110 -4.92 -12.76 15.55
CA THR A 110 -3.83 -13.15 16.46
C THR A 110 -2.55 -13.49 15.69
N MET A 111 -1.41 -13.53 16.41
CA MET A 111 -0.12 -13.95 15.85
C MET A 111 -0.14 -15.41 15.36
N GLU A 112 -0.91 -16.29 16.00
CA GLU A 112 -1.05 -17.69 15.55
C GLU A 112 -1.74 -17.74 14.18
N HIS A 113 -2.79 -16.92 13.98
CA HIS A 113 -3.42 -16.80 12.66
C HIS A 113 -2.48 -16.18 11.65
N ALA A 114 -1.71 -15.14 12.03
CA ALA A 114 -0.70 -14.54 11.17
C ALA A 114 0.31 -15.58 10.68
N LYS A 115 0.81 -16.40 11.61
CA LYS A 115 1.76 -17.48 11.29
C LYS A 115 1.14 -18.52 10.35
N ALA A 116 -0.06 -19.00 10.63
CA ALA A 116 -0.73 -20.01 9.82
C ALA A 116 -0.96 -19.50 8.37
N ILE A 117 -1.49 -18.28 8.22
CA ILE A 117 -1.71 -17.66 6.92
C ILE A 117 -0.39 -17.49 6.16
N LEU A 118 0.66 -16.97 6.83
CA LEU A 118 1.97 -16.75 6.22
C LEU A 118 2.59 -18.07 5.73
N ASP A 119 2.55 -19.12 6.55
CA ASP A 119 3.10 -20.43 6.22
C ASP A 119 2.40 -21.03 4.98
N GLU A 120 1.07 -20.98 4.93
CA GLU A 120 0.29 -21.44 3.78
C GLU A 120 0.59 -20.60 2.51
N MET A 121 0.72 -19.28 2.66
CA MET A 121 1.04 -18.40 1.54
C MET A 121 2.46 -18.64 0.99
N ILE A 122 3.45 -18.88 1.86
CA ILE A 122 4.82 -19.21 1.44
C ILE A 122 4.82 -20.51 0.65
N GLU A 123 4.15 -21.54 1.12
CA GLU A 123 4.07 -22.83 0.42
C GLU A 123 3.35 -22.69 -0.94
N ALA A 124 2.22 -21.98 -0.97
CA ALA A 124 1.45 -21.76 -2.21
C ALA A 124 2.22 -20.92 -3.24
N ASN A 125 3.07 -20.00 -2.80
CA ASN A 125 3.80 -19.04 -3.64
C ASN A 125 5.32 -19.34 -3.70
N ARG A 126 5.75 -20.55 -3.41
CA ARG A 126 7.17 -20.94 -3.30
C ARG A 126 8.03 -20.58 -4.52
N GLU A 127 7.44 -20.57 -5.71
CA GLU A 127 8.14 -20.21 -6.95
C GLU A 127 8.41 -18.70 -7.04
N TYR A 128 7.56 -17.90 -6.41
CA TYR A 128 7.63 -16.43 -6.43
C TYR A 128 8.34 -15.84 -5.21
N TRP A 129 8.41 -16.61 -4.09
CA TRP A 129 9.03 -16.18 -2.83
C TRP A 129 10.18 -17.09 -2.37
N PRO A 130 11.18 -17.36 -3.21
CA PRO A 130 12.22 -18.36 -2.91
C PRO A 130 13.06 -18.01 -1.67
N ALA A 131 13.27 -16.70 -1.39
CA ALA A 131 14.03 -16.27 -0.23
C ALA A 131 13.28 -16.50 1.08
N LEU A 132 11.98 -16.16 1.12
CA LEU A 132 11.12 -16.41 2.27
C LEU A 132 10.92 -17.91 2.51
N GLN A 133 10.76 -18.71 1.46
CA GLN A 133 10.66 -20.16 1.58
C GLN A 133 11.92 -20.76 2.21
N LYS A 134 13.09 -20.32 1.79
CA LYS A 134 14.37 -20.80 2.36
C LYS A 134 14.51 -20.43 3.83
N ALA A 135 14.10 -19.20 4.22
CA ALA A 135 14.12 -18.74 5.60
C ALA A 135 13.14 -19.52 6.47
N TRP A 136 11.94 -19.79 5.96
CA TRP A 136 10.90 -20.58 6.62
C TRP A 136 11.37 -22.02 6.88
N GLN A 137 11.90 -22.72 5.88
CA GLN A 137 12.44 -24.08 6.01
C GLN A 137 13.57 -24.16 7.05
N ASN A 138 14.48 -23.18 7.07
CA ASN A 138 15.56 -23.12 8.04
C ASN A 138 15.04 -22.89 9.47
N GLY A 139 14.00 -22.09 9.65
CA GLY A 139 13.34 -21.86 10.94
C GLY A 139 12.60 -23.08 11.48
N GLU A 140 12.01 -23.88 10.62
CA GLU A 140 11.37 -25.16 10.98
C GLU A 140 12.40 -26.26 11.31
N ALA A 141 13.54 -26.28 10.64
CA ALA A 141 14.61 -27.24 10.90
C ALA A 141 15.25 -27.06 12.30
N VAL A 142 15.19 -25.86 12.87
CA VAL A 142 15.72 -25.57 14.23
C VAL A 142 14.75 -26.03 15.34
N LYS A 143 13.49 -26.31 15.01
CA LYS A 143 12.44 -26.70 15.99
C LYS A 143 12.23 -28.23 16.11
N LYS A 144 12.98 -29.03 15.40
CA LYS A 144 13.04 -30.50 15.52
C LYS A 144 14.28 -30.94 16.26
#